data_8bda7bc3220c235bc210256437972b06
#
_entry.id   8bda7bc3220c235bc210256437972b06
#
_cell.length_a   1.000
_cell.length_b   1.000
_cell.length_c   1.000
_cell.angle_alpha   90.00
_cell.angle_beta   90.00
_cell.angle_gamma   90.00
#
_symmetry.space_group_name_H-M   'P 1'
#
loop_
_entity.id
_entity.type
_entity.pdbx_description
1 polymer ?
#
loop_
_entity_poly.entity_id
_entity_poly.type
_entity_poly.pdbx_seq_one_letter_code
_entity_poly.pdbx_strand_id
1 'polypeptide(L)'
;MKFHCKPLHVLPFLTLLLLTLASCFGGSNTAMRNGGEVTGQRSSVPLEPTPYGMVEIKRGYLKVGLSENDSLWGLPLSQRDISVDGFWMDQTEVTNSMYRQFVEWVRDSILRERLADPSYGGDESYKIEVDKFGDPVKPHLNWNKPLPWRKPSEDQERALNSVYKTHPYDGTRMLDVKQMNFRYETFDYEKAALRKYRLDPRERVLNTDVNVDPNEVVMISKDTAYVNDNGEIVRETINRPLSSLYDFINTYIVPVYPDTTVWVNDFPNANNSMYMKNYFSSPAYNDYPVVGVTWEQAQAFCAWRTEYLLRGMGPEARYIQRYRLPSEIEWEYAARGREGHTFPWEGAASKNEKGCFYANFKPDRGNYTEDGNLITSRVGQY
;
A
#
# COMPACT_ATOMS: atom_id res chain seq x y z
N MET A 1 -21.89 -84.35 -32.81
CA MET A 1 -22.07 -82.99 -33.34
C MET A 1 -22.19 -82.03 -32.17
N LYS A 2 -21.15 -81.25 -31.89
CA LYS A 2 -21.13 -80.22 -30.81
C LYS A 2 -21.34 -78.84 -31.45
N PHE A 3 -22.47 -78.23 -31.16
CA PHE A 3 -22.75 -76.87 -31.58
C PHE A 3 -22.05 -75.88 -30.60
N HIS A 4 -21.15 -75.11 -31.12
CA HIS A 4 -20.52 -73.97 -30.40
C HIS A 4 -21.40 -72.75 -30.65
N CYS A 5 -22.10 -72.22 -29.64
CA CYS A 5 -22.69 -70.91 -29.62
C CYS A 5 -21.60 -69.85 -29.27
N LYS A 6 -21.33 -68.95 -30.18
CA LYS A 6 -20.51 -67.77 -29.92
C LYS A 6 -21.35 -66.75 -29.13
N PRO A 7 -20.86 -66.15 -28.04
CA PRO A 7 -21.56 -65.08 -27.35
C PRO A 7 -21.60 -63.81 -28.21
N LEU A 8 -22.79 -63.28 -28.34
CA LEU A 8 -23.06 -62.01 -29.07
C LEU A 8 -22.52 -60.82 -28.28
N HIS A 9 -21.66 -60.02 -28.95
CA HIS A 9 -21.07 -58.81 -28.38
C HIS A 9 -22.08 -57.66 -28.26
N VAL A 10 -23.16 -57.85 -27.50
CA VAL A 10 -24.18 -56.81 -27.26
C VAL A 10 -23.91 -56.02 -25.98
N LEU A 11 -23.05 -56.53 -25.09
CA LEU A 11 -22.79 -55.93 -23.80
C LEU A 11 -22.05 -54.56 -23.85
N PRO A 12 -21.04 -54.36 -24.73
CA PRO A 12 -20.37 -53.08 -24.77
C PRO A 12 -21.20 -51.94 -25.38
N PHE A 13 -22.17 -52.27 -26.26
CA PHE A 13 -23.07 -51.28 -26.83
C PHE A 13 -24.13 -50.78 -25.84
N LEU A 14 -24.60 -51.66 -24.95
CA LEU A 14 -25.57 -51.30 -23.91
C LEU A 14 -24.94 -50.44 -22.81
N THR A 15 -23.66 -50.69 -22.47
CA THR A 15 -22.92 -49.87 -21.49
C THR A 15 -22.56 -48.50 -22.06
N LEU A 16 -22.24 -48.42 -23.36
CA LEU A 16 -21.97 -47.13 -24.02
C LEU A 16 -23.25 -46.28 -24.13
N LEU A 17 -24.41 -46.91 -24.41
CA LEU A 17 -25.71 -46.24 -24.47
C LEU A 17 -26.16 -45.75 -23.08
N LEU A 18 -25.87 -46.48 -22.01
CA LEU A 18 -26.16 -46.06 -20.64
C LEU A 18 -25.25 -44.92 -20.17
N LEU A 19 -23.99 -44.87 -20.62
CA LEU A 19 -23.08 -43.76 -20.34
C LEU A 19 -23.46 -42.47 -21.07
N THR A 20 -23.97 -42.57 -22.31
CA THR A 20 -24.44 -41.39 -23.05
C THR A 20 -25.76 -40.83 -22.52
N LEU A 21 -26.62 -41.67 -21.98
CA LEU A 21 -27.86 -41.21 -21.31
C LEU A 21 -27.60 -40.57 -19.95
N ALA A 22 -26.54 -40.98 -19.22
CA ALA A 22 -26.16 -40.34 -17.95
C ALA A 22 -25.59 -38.94 -18.15
N SER A 23 -24.99 -38.63 -19.32
CA SER A 23 -24.44 -37.30 -19.61
C SER A 23 -25.50 -36.24 -19.95
N CYS A 24 -26.73 -36.67 -20.34
CA CYS A 24 -27.81 -35.72 -20.64
C CYS A 24 -28.66 -35.33 -19.42
N PHE A 25 -28.45 -35.98 -18.24
CA PHE A 25 -29.15 -35.61 -17.01
C PHE A 25 -28.38 -34.65 -16.09
N GLY A 26 -27.24 -34.13 -16.54
CA GLY A 26 -26.41 -33.18 -15.79
C GLY A 26 -26.80 -31.72 -15.93
N GLY A 27 -27.92 -31.39 -16.55
CA GLY A 27 -28.49 -30.04 -16.48
C GLY A 27 -29.18 -29.88 -15.13
N SER A 28 -28.46 -29.46 -14.10
CA SER A 28 -29.08 -29.11 -12.83
C SER A 28 -29.95 -27.86 -13.06
N ASN A 29 -31.26 -28.09 -13.24
CA ASN A 29 -32.24 -27.05 -13.00
C ASN A 29 -32.18 -26.68 -11.51
N THR A 30 -31.24 -25.85 -11.15
CA THR A 30 -31.05 -25.32 -9.79
C THR A 30 -32.35 -24.67 -9.28
N ALA A 31 -33.18 -24.14 -10.18
CA ALA A 31 -34.46 -23.53 -9.87
C ALA A 31 -35.47 -24.52 -9.24
N MET A 32 -35.45 -25.83 -9.64
CA MET A 32 -36.36 -26.84 -9.06
C MET A 32 -35.84 -27.44 -7.76
N ARG A 33 -34.56 -27.38 -7.47
CA ARG A 33 -33.97 -27.95 -6.25
C ARG A 33 -34.22 -27.14 -4.98
N ASN A 34 -34.49 -25.84 -5.15
CA ASN A 34 -34.60 -24.90 -4.04
C ASN A 34 -36.04 -24.37 -3.84
N GLY A 35 -37.04 -25.06 -4.33
CA GLY A 35 -38.45 -24.63 -4.15
C GLY A 35 -38.79 -23.29 -4.84
N GLY A 36 -38.05 -22.90 -5.89
CA GLY A 36 -38.25 -21.64 -6.60
C GLY A 36 -37.48 -20.44 -6.03
N GLU A 37 -36.71 -20.63 -4.96
CA GLU A 37 -35.89 -19.59 -4.38
C GLU A 37 -34.66 -19.27 -5.25
N VAL A 38 -34.34 -18.00 -5.40
CA VAL A 38 -33.12 -17.53 -6.07
C VAL A 38 -31.96 -17.71 -5.10
N THR A 39 -31.16 -18.75 -5.30
CA THR A 39 -29.95 -18.97 -4.52
C THR A 39 -28.75 -18.41 -5.25
N GLY A 40 -27.95 -17.62 -4.55
CA GLY A 40 -26.66 -17.14 -5.08
C GLY A 40 -25.74 -18.30 -5.42
N GLN A 41 -24.93 -18.12 -6.45
CA GLN A 41 -23.84 -19.03 -6.75
C GLN A 41 -22.77 -18.88 -5.67
N ARG A 42 -22.27 -19.98 -5.10
CA ARG A 42 -21.13 -19.91 -4.19
C ARG A 42 -19.95 -19.35 -4.97
N SER A 43 -19.45 -18.22 -4.52
CA SER A 43 -18.26 -17.63 -5.12
C SER A 43 -17.08 -18.59 -4.92
N SER A 44 -16.41 -18.93 -6.01
CA SER A 44 -15.12 -19.62 -5.96
C SER A 44 -13.95 -18.60 -5.82
N VAL A 45 -14.29 -17.32 -5.70
CA VAL A 45 -13.28 -16.27 -5.49
C VAL A 45 -12.73 -16.45 -4.08
N PRO A 46 -11.43 -16.66 -3.93
CA PRO A 46 -10.81 -16.69 -2.62
C PRO A 46 -11.11 -15.40 -1.88
N LEU A 47 -11.51 -15.51 -0.62
CA LEU A 47 -11.61 -14.34 0.24
C LEU A 47 -10.22 -13.69 0.33
N GLU A 48 -10.19 -12.37 0.30
CA GLU A 48 -8.96 -11.63 0.55
C GLU A 48 -8.34 -12.10 1.88
N PRO A 49 -7.08 -12.57 1.89
CA PRO A 49 -6.46 -13.01 3.12
C PRO A 49 -6.33 -11.81 4.07
N THR A 50 -6.53 -12.05 5.36
CA THR A 50 -6.31 -11.02 6.39
C THR A 50 -4.90 -10.46 6.25
N PRO A 51 -4.74 -9.14 5.99
CA PRO A 51 -3.42 -8.56 5.85
C PRO A 51 -2.64 -8.67 7.16
N TYR A 52 -1.35 -9.02 7.03
CA TYR A 52 -0.50 -9.21 8.19
C TYR A 52 -0.36 -7.92 9.03
N GLY A 53 -0.60 -8.02 10.34
CA GLY A 53 -0.50 -6.89 11.27
C GLY A 53 -1.67 -5.91 11.22
N MET A 54 -2.74 -6.26 10.52
CA MET A 54 -3.96 -5.45 10.46
C MET A 54 -5.11 -6.08 11.24
N VAL A 55 -6.03 -5.22 11.66
CA VAL A 55 -7.30 -5.59 12.29
C VAL A 55 -8.46 -5.15 11.43
N GLU A 56 -9.55 -5.92 11.45
CA GLU A 56 -10.78 -5.57 10.77
C GLU A 56 -11.55 -4.52 11.55
N ILE A 57 -11.75 -3.36 10.96
CA ILE A 57 -12.70 -2.36 11.44
C ILE A 57 -14.04 -2.63 10.77
N LYS A 58 -15.00 -3.10 11.53
CA LYS A 58 -16.32 -3.50 11.00
C LYS A 58 -17.12 -2.27 10.57
N ARG A 59 -17.92 -2.47 9.51
CA ARG A 59 -18.88 -1.46 9.05
C ARG A 59 -19.73 -0.91 10.20
N GLY A 60 -19.95 0.38 10.19
CA GLY A 60 -20.79 1.06 11.17
C GLY A 60 -21.11 2.50 10.80
N TYR A 61 -21.34 3.32 11.80
CA TYR A 61 -21.53 4.75 11.63
C TYR A 61 -20.75 5.50 12.71
N LEU A 62 -20.36 6.72 12.40
CA LEU A 62 -19.70 7.65 13.30
C LEU A 62 -20.56 8.90 13.44
N LYS A 63 -20.75 9.35 14.65
CA LYS A 63 -21.31 10.67 14.94
C LYS A 63 -20.19 11.71 14.89
N VAL A 64 -20.21 12.53 13.83
CA VAL A 64 -19.24 13.61 13.63
C VAL A 64 -19.84 14.92 14.08
N GLY A 65 -19.07 15.73 14.77
CA GLY A 65 -19.45 17.00 15.34
C GLY A 65 -19.27 17.04 16.84
N LEU A 66 -19.21 18.25 17.39
CA LEU A 66 -19.03 18.45 18.82
C LEU A 66 -20.28 17.99 19.59
N SER A 67 -20.09 17.21 20.63
CA SER A 67 -21.17 16.89 21.56
C SER A 67 -21.45 18.08 22.48
N GLU A 68 -22.62 18.09 23.13
CA GLU A 68 -22.96 19.10 24.13
C GLU A 68 -21.95 19.16 25.29
N ASN A 69 -21.19 18.10 25.49
CA ASN A 69 -20.15 17.98 26.51
C ASN A 69 -18.77 18.52 26.07
N ASP A 70 -18.61 18.83 24.78
CA ASP A 70 -17.34 19.35 24.21
C ASP A 70 -17.29 20.89 24.24
N SER A 71 -17.89 21.53 25.23
CA SER A 71 -18.04 22.99 25.37
C SER A 71 -16.73 23.78 25.40
N LEU A 72 -15.57 23.12 25.43
CA LEU A 72 -14.25 23.74 25.49
C LEU A 72 -13.69 24.19 24.12
N TRP A 73 -14.29 23.76 22.98
CA TRP A 73 -13.67 23.93 21.66
C TRP A 73 -14.48 24.75 20.63
N GLY A 74 -15.50 25.46 21.05
CA GLY A 74 -16.21 26.37 20.17
C GLY A 74 -17.72 26.12 20.03
N LEU A 75 -18.33 26.72 18.99
CA LEU A 75 -19.76 26.58 18.75
C LEU A 75 -20.13 25.12 18.43
N PRO A 76 -21.20 24.59 19.01
CA PRO A 76 -21.65 23.23 18.72
C PRO A 76 -22.02 23.11 17.24
N LEU A 77 -21.25 22.37 16.49
CA LEU A 77 -21.61 21.97 15.13
C LEU A 77 -22.70 20.91 15.22
N SER A 78 -23.70 21.01 14.33
CA SER A 78 -24.75 20.00 14.24
C SER A 78 -24.12 18.61 14.04
N GLN A 79 -24.42 17.68 14.94
CA GLN A 79 -23.98 16.30 14.80
C GLN A 79 -24.55 15.68 13.51
N ARG A 80 -23.72 14.90 12.82
CA ARG A 80 -24.09 14.15 11.62
C ARG A 80 -23.69 12.70 11.78
N ASP A 81 -24.57 11.79 11.41
CA ASP A 81 -24.26 10.39 11.32
C ASP A 81 -23.66 10.08 9.94
N ILE A 82 -22.43 9.60 9.92
CA ILE A 82 -21.72 9.22 8.69
C ILE A 82 -21.50 7.71 8.70
N SER A 83 -21.98 7.03 7.66
CA SER A 83 -21.75 5.60 7.48
C SER A 83 -20.29 5.35 7.08
N VAL A 84 -19.66 4.37 7.71
CA VAL A 84 -18.30 3.94 7.43
C VAL A 84 -18.35 2.48 7.00
N ASP A 85 -17.82 2.15 5.82
CA ASP A 85 -17.69 0.78 5.36
C ASP A 85 -16.59 0.05 6.14
N GLY A 86 -16.64 -1.29 6.19
CA GLY A 86 -15.61 -2.07 6.83
C GLY A 86 -14.28 -1.97 6.07
N PHE A 87 -13.17 -1.92 6.80
CA PHE A 87 -11.83 -1.85 6.24
C PHE A 87 -10.80 -2.51 7.16
N TRP A 88 -9.62 -2.78 6.62
CA TRP A 88 -8.46 -3.23 7.38
C TRP A 88 -7.60 -2.04 7.78
N MET A 89 -7.15 -2.02 9.01
CA MET A 89 -6.26 -0.97 9.54
C MET A 89 -5.07 -1.60 10.26
N ASP A 90 -3.88 -1.01 10.12
CA ASP A 90 -2.72 -1.45 10.90
C ASP A 90 -3.04 -1.38 12.39
N GLN A 91 -2.68 -2.44 13.11
CA GLN A 91 -2.95 -2.58 14.55
C GLN A 91 -2.14 -1.57 15.38
N THR A 92 -1.02 -1.14 14.87
CA THR A 92 -0.09 -0.22 15.51
C THR A 92 0.39 0.82 14.50
N GLU A 93 1.08 1.85 14.96
CA GLU A 93 1.84 2.74 14.10
C GLU A 93 2.89 1.95 13.32
N VAL A 94 3.26 2.47 12.13
CA VAL A 94 4.37 1.91 11.36
C VAL A 94 5.68 2.08 12.12
N THR A 95 6.36 0.96 12.38
CA THR A 95 7.60 0.96 13.17
C THR A 95 8.83 1.34 12.34
N ASN A 96 9.92 1.72 13.03
CA ASN A 96 11.21 1.94 12.38
C ASN A 96 11.68 0.73 11.58
N SER A 97 11.47 -0.50 12.08
CA SER A 97 11.87 -1.70 11.36
C SER A 97 11.05 -1.93 10.08
N MET A 98 9.74 -1.64 10.10
CA MET A 98 8.89 -1.72 8.91
C MET A 98 9.30 -0.68 7.88
N TYR A 99 9.49 0.56 8.32
CA TYR A 99 9.84 1.64 7.39
C TYR A 99 11.27 1.49 6.82
N ARG A 100 12.23 0.93 7.59
CA ARG A 100 13.56 0.62 7.07
C ARG A 100 13.53 -0.40 5.93
N GLN A 101 12.62 -1.38 5.95
CA GLN A 101 12.47 -2.31 4.83
C GLN A 101 12.15 -1.57 3.53
N PHE A 102 11.34 -0.51 3.58
CA PHE A 102 11.07 0.34 2.43
C PHE A 102 12.34 1.06 1.95
N VAL A 103 13.06 1.71 2.85
CA VAL A 103 14.31 2.41 2.51
C VAL A 103 15.36 1.45 1.94
N GLU A 104 15.51 0.28 2.54
CA GLU A 104 16.43 -0.75 2.07
C GLU A 104 16.02 -1.32 0.71
N TRP A 105 14.73 -1.49 0.48
CA TRP A 105 14.21 -1.91 -0.82
C TRP A 105 14.52 -0.87 -1.91
N VAL A 106 14.36 0.42 -1.62
CA VAL A 106 14.72 1.50 -2.55
C VAL A 106 16.22 1.50 -2.82
N ARG A 107 17.05 1.40 -1.79
CA ARG A 107 18.51 1.22 -1.93
C ARG A 107 18.84 0.04 -2.85
N ASP A 108 18.26 -1.10 -2.59
CA ASP A 108 18.53 -2.33 -3.34
C ASP A 108 18.01 -2.26 -4.78
N SER A 109 16.97 -1.47 -5.04
CA SER A 109 16.51 -1.16 -6.40
C SER A 109 17.57 -0.37 -7.16
N ILE A 110 18.06 0.72 -6.57
CA ILE A 110 19.10 1.56 -7.15
C ILE A 110 20.37 0.74 -7.42
N LEU A 111 20.77 -0.11 -6.48
CA LEU A 111 21.94 -0.98 -6.65
C LEU A 111 21.78 -1.95 -7.82
N ARG A 112 20.60 -2.53 -8.03
CA ARG A 112 20.32 -3.40 -9.18
C ARG A 112 20.36 -2.66 -10.51
N GLU A 113 19.81 -1.45 -10.54
CA GLU A 113 19.90 -0.58 -11.73
C GLU A 113 21.34 -0.29 -12.09
N ARG A 114 22.19 0.05 -11.10
CA ARG A 114 23.60 0.34 -11.32
C ARG A 114 24.41 -0.89 -11.70
N LEU A 115 24.17 -2.02 -11.09
CA LEU A 115 24.85 -3.27 -11.46
C LEU A 115 24.54 -3.69 -12.90
N ALA A 116 23.35 -3.33 -13.42
CA ALA A 116 22.97 -3.55 -14.80
C ALA A 116 23.48 -2.46 -15.76
N ASP A 117 23.99 -1.35 -15.24
CA ASP A 117 24.49 -0.23 -16.06
C ASP A 117 25.89 -0.55 -16.62
N PRO A 118 26.12 -0.34 -17.93
CA PRO A 118 27.44 -0.55 -18.56
C PRO A 118 28.60 0.18 -17.86
N SER A 119 28.34 1.34 -17.23
CA SER A 119 29.34 2.11 -16.48
C SER A 119 29.90 1.35 -15.27
N TYR A 120 29.20 0.34 -14.78
CA TYR A 120 29.56 -0.52 -13.66
C TYR A 120 29.73 -2.00 -14.05
N GLY A 121 30.08 -2.26 -15.31
CA GLY A 121 30.33 -3.62 -15.81
C GLY A 121 29.15 -4.30 -16.51
N GLY A 122 27.94 -3.69 -16.49
CA GLY A 122 26.80 -4.08 -17.33
C GLY A 122 26.27 -5.49 -17.13
N ASP A 123 26.06 -5.93 -15.89
CA ASP A 123 25.49 -7.25 -15.62
C ASP A 123 23.95 -7.24 -15.84
N GLU A 124 23.55 -7.50 -17.10
CA GLU A 124 22.15 -7.49 -17.54
C GLU A 124 21.26 -8.47 -16.74
N SER A 125 21.84 -9.45 -16.04
CA SER A 125 21.07 -10.41 -15.25
C SER A 125 20.34 -9.79 -14.05
N TYR A 126 20.64 -8.54 -13.69
CA TYR A 126 19.89 -7.75 -12.70
C TYR A 126 18.61 -7.11 -13.26
N LYS A 127 18.40 -7.17 -14.59
CA LYS A 127 17.15 -6.79 -15.26
C LYS A 127 16.54 -7.99 -15.97
N ILE A 128 15.22 -7.99 -16.08
CA ILE A 128 14.46 -8.97 -16.85
C ILE A 128 13.80 -8.20 -17.98
N GLU A 129 14.17 -8.51 -19.21
CA GLU A 129 13.66 -7.91 -20.44
C GLU A 129 12.91 -8.91 -21.31
N VAL A 130 13.07 -10.20 -21.02
CA VAL A 130 12.35 -11.30 -21.67
C VAL A 130 11.75 -12.21 -20.61
N ASP A 131 10.61 -12.81 -20.91
CA ASP A 131 9.99 -13.80 -20.04
C ASP A 131 10.68 -15.16 -20.16
N LYS A 132 10.17 -16.15 -19.41
CA LYS A 132 10.67 -17.53 -19.43
C LYS A 132 10.50 -18.25 -20.80
N PHE A 133 9.71 -17.70 -21.69
CA PHE A 133 9.49 -18.22 -23.04
C PHE A 133 10.32 -17.48 -24.11
N GLY A 134 11.02 -16.40 -23.74
CA GLY A 134 11.81 -15.56 -24.63
C GLY A 134 11.03 -14.40 -25.24
N ASP A 135 9.79 -14.16 -24.82
CA ASP A 135 9.00 -13.04 -25.30
C ASP A 135 9.42 -11.75 -24.58
N PRO A 136 9.50 -10.60 -25.31
CA PRO A 136 9.85 -9.32 -24.70
C PRO A 136 8.82 -8.88 -23.67
N VAL A 137 9.30 -8.48 -22.49
CA VAL A 137 8.47 -7.89 -21.43
C VAL A 137 8.93 -6.49 -21.10
N LYS A 138 8.06 -5.70 -20.47
CA LYS A 138 8.49 -4.40 -19.93
C LYS A 138 9.67 -4.60 -19.00
N PRO A 139 10.83 -3.97 -19.23
CA PRO A 139 12.01 -4.16 -18.42
C PRO A 139 11.71 -3.90 -16.93
N HIS A 140 12.12 -4.82 -16.07
CA HIS A 140 11.98 -4.71 -14.63
C HIS A 140 13.15 -5.36 -13.89
N LEU A 141 13.35 -4.98 -12.63
CA LEU A 141 14.47 -5.47 -11.83
C LEU A 141 14.30 -6.94 -11.43
N ASN A 142 15.39 -7.69 -11.54
CA ASN A 142 15.45 -9.08 -11.09
C ASN A 142 15.72 -9.16 -9.59
N TRP A 143 14.68 -9.35 -8.81
CA TRP A 143 14.78 -9.50 -7.36
C TRP A 143 15.23 -10.89 -6.92
N ASN A 144 15.17 -11.90 -7.79
CA ASN A 144 15.64 -13.26 -7.49
C ASN A 144 17.17 -13.36 -7.46
N LYS A 145 17.86 -12.43 -8.15
CA LYS A 145 19.30 -12.37 -8.10
C LYS A 145 19.78 -11.64 -6.85
N PRO A 146 20.58 -12.28 -5.96
CA PRO A 146 21.11 -11.62 -4.78
C PRO A 146 22.13 -10.53 -5.15
N LEU A 147 22.21 -9.49 -4.33
CA LEU A 147 23.26 -8.48 -4.45
C LEU A 147 24.62 -9.06 -4.04
N PRO A 148 25.73 -8.70 -4.73
CA PRO A 148 27.03 -9.32 -4.55
C PRO A 148 27.80 -8.72 -3.36
N TRP A 149 27.23 -8.79 -2.15
CA TRP A 149 27.86 -8.27 -0.94
C TRP A 149 29.13 -9.03 -0.53
N ARG A 150 29.24 -10.29 -0.97
CA ARG A 150 30.38 -11.14 -0.66
C ARG A 150 31.26 -11.27 -1.89
N LYS A 151 32.52 -10.86 -1.79
CA LYS A 151 33.52 -10.94 -2.86
C LYS A 151 33.06 -10.31 -4.18
N PRO A 152 32.64 -9.02 -4.18
CA PRO A 152 32.30 -8.31 -5.41
C PRO A 152 33.52 -8.16 -6.31
N SER A 153 33.32 -8.07 -7.62
CA SER A 153 34.34 -7.59 -8.54
C SER A 153 34.57 -6.08 -8.31
N GLU A 154 35.64 -5.52 -8.89
CA GLU A 154 35.95 -4.08 -8.76
C GLU A 154 34.79 -3.19 -9.24
N ASP A 155 34.19 -3.54 -10.38
CA ASP A 155 33.03 -2.80 -10.92
C ASP A 155 31.79 -2.94 -10.02
N GLN A 156 31.52 -4.14 -9.51
CA GLN A 156 30.44 -4.38 -8.57
C GLN A 156 30.67 -3.64 -7.25
N GLU A 157 31.91 -3.56 -6.77
CA GLU A 157 32.25 -2.81 -5.57
C GLU A 157 31.98 -1.30 -5.77
N ARG A 158 32.37 -0.75 -6.93
CA ARG A 158 32.03 0.64 -7.30
C ARG A 158 30.52 0.87 -7.31
N ALA A 159 29.74 -0.04 -7.91
CA ALA A 159 28.29 0.02 -7.91
C ALA A 159 27.72 0.02 -6.49
N LEU A 160 28.15 -0.94 -5.65
CA LEU A 160 27.69 -1.07 -4.26
C LEU A 160 28.06 0.14 -3.39
N ASN A 161 29.21 0.77 -3.64
CA ASN A 161 29.66 1.93 -2.90
C ASN A 161 29.00 3.23 -3.35
N SER A 162 28.43 3.26 -4.53
CA SER A 162 27.88 4.48 -5.15
C SER A 162 26.66 5.10 -4.43
N VAL A 163 25.95 4.31 -3.62
CA VAL A 163 24.80 4.78 -2.79
C VAL A 163 25.21 5.22 -1.39
N TYR A 164 26.50 5.18 -1.11
CA TYR A 164 27.05 5.58 0.18
C TYR A 164 27.98 6.77 0.01
N LYS A 165 28.09 7.55 1.06
CA LYS A 165 29.07 8.62 1.20
C LYS A 165 29.86 8.47 2.48
N THR A 166 31.04 9.04 2.51
CA THR A 166 31.88 9.07 3.70
C THR A 166 31.52 10.29 4.54
N HIS A 167 31.31 10.06 5.81
CA HIS A 167 31.06 11.15 6.76
C HIS A 167 32.32 12.03 6.87
N PRO A 168 32.18 13.38 6.74
CA PRO A 168 33.36 14.26 6.61
C PRO A 168 34.24 14.32 7.85
N TYR A 169 33.70 14.01 9.04
CA TYR A 169 34.43 14.19 10.30
C TYR A 169 35.05 12.90 10.85
N ASP A 170 34.35 11.76 10.70
CA ASP A 170 34.77 10.49 11.30
C ASP A 170 35.08 9.39 10.30
N GLY A 171 34.94 9.67 9.00
CA GLY A 171 35.22 8.73 7.93
C GLY A 171 34.24 7.54 7.85
N THR A 172 33.16 7.53 8.64
CA THR A 172 32.19 6.44 8.63
C THR A 172 31.40 6.43 7.33
N ARG A 173 31.12 5.21 6.84
CA ARG A 173 30.30 5.01 5.66
C ARG A 173 28.82 5.19 6.03
N MET A 174 28.15 6.11 5.39
CA MET A 174 26.73 6.40 5.60
C MET A 174 25.97 6.38 4.29
N LEU A 175 24.69 6.00 4.34
CA LEU A 175 23.80 6.03 3.18
C LEU A 175 23.68 7.47 2.65
N ASP A 176 23.78 7.65 1.34
CA ASP A 176 23.50 8.93 0.71
C ASP A 176 21.99 9.13 0.53
N VAL A 177 21.38 9.75 1.51
CA VAL A 177 19.92 9.94 1.59
C VAL A 177 19.33 10.70 0.40
N LYS A 178 20.14 11.54 -0.27
CA LYS A 178 19.69 12.31 -1.44
C LYS A 178 19.37 11.43 -2.64
N GLN A 179 19.95 10.24 -2.69
CA GLN A 179 19.69 9.28 -3.76
C GLN A 179 18.51 8.36 -3.48
N MET A 180 18.04 8.30 -2.23
CA MET A 180 16.95 7.40 -1.81
C MET A 180 15.59 7.95 -2.24
N ASN A 181 15.32 7.88 -3.54
CA ASN A 181 14.09 8.36 -4.15
C ASN A 181 13.26 7.16 -4.66
N PHE A 182 12.00 7.15 -4.32
CA PHE A 182 11.04 6.15 -4.80
C PHE A 182 10.10 6.77 -5.80
N ARG A 183 10.01 6.15 -6.98
CA ARG A 183 9.06 6.52 -8.03
C ARG A 183 7.89 5.55 -8.01
N TYR A 184 6.67 6.08 -7.97
CA TYR A 184 5.46 5.30 -8.10
C TYR A 184 4.42 6.01 -8.95
N GLU A 185 3.46 5.25 -9.44
CA GLU A 185 2.40 5.72 -10.31
C GLU A 185 1.04 5.43 -9.67
N THR A 186 0.11 6.36 -9.80
CA THR A 186 -1.27 6.19 -9.34
C THR A 186 -2.23 6.46 -10.48
N PHE A 187 -3.28 5.65 -10.58
CA PHE A 187 -4.35 5.88 -11.55
C PHE A 187 -5.42 6.77 -10.92
N ASP A 188 -5.77 7.85 -11.58
CA ASP A 188 -6.79 8.79 -11.13
C ASP A 188 -8.20 8.27 -11.47
N TYR A 189 -8.74 7.44 -10.60
CA TYR A 189 -10.07 6.85 -10.75
C TYR A 189 -11.18 7.90 -10.70
N GLU A 190 -10.99 8.98 -9.94
CA GLU A 190 -11.98 10.05 -9.82
C GLU A 190 -12.17 10.78 -11.15
N LYS A 191 -11.08 11.19 -11.79
CA LYS A 191 -11.13 11.78 -13.12
C LYS A 191 -11.65 10.79 -14.14
N ALA A 192 -11.17 9.54 -14.13
CA ALA A 192 -11.59 8.52 -15.08
C ALA A 192 -13.09 8.21 -15.00
N ALA A 193 -13.71 8.35 -13.83
CA ALA A 193 -15.14 8.14 -13.63
C ALA A 193 -16.02 9.28 -14.19
N LEU A 194 -15.46 10.46 -14.43
CA LEU A 194 -16.23 11.60 -14.91
C LEU A 194 -16.62 11.44 -16.39
N ARG A 195 -17.89 11.69 -16.71
CA ARG A 195 -18.42 11.59 -18.08
C ARG A 195 -17.64 12.41 -19.11
N LYS A 196 -17.18 13.61 -18.73
CA LYS A 196 -16.39 14.50 -19.59
C LYS A 196 -15.06 13.91 -20.02
N TYR A 197 -14.52 12.93 -19.30
CA TYR A 197 -13.24 12.27 -19.58
C TYR A 197 -13.38 10.89 -20.26
N ARG A 198 -14.57 10.53 -20.73
CA ARG A 198 -14.72 9.30 -21.52
C ARG A 198 -13.86 9.36 -22.79
N LEU A 199 -13.15 8.29 -23.07
CA LEU A 199 -12.28 8.20 -24.25
C LEU A 199 -13.07 8.06 -25.54
N ASP A 200 -14.23 7.39 -25.52
CA ASP A 200 -15.12 7.30 -26.67
C ASP A 200 -15.95 8.57 -26.80
N PRO A 201 -15.75 9.37 -27.86
CA PRO A 201 -16.53 10.59 -28.08
C PRO A 201 -18.04 10.35 -28.20
N ARG A 202 -18.46 9.18 -28.66
CA ARG A 202 -19.88 8.84 -28.82
C ARG A 202 -20.57 8.61 -27.47
N GLU A 203 -19.82 8.12 -26.49
CA GLU A 203 -20.33 7.90 -25.13
C GLU A 203 -20.30 9.16 -24.26
N ARG A 204 -19.58 10.21 -24.67
CA ARG A 204 -19.55 11.50 -23.98
C ARG A 204 -20.86 12.30 -24.09
N VAL A 205 -21.65 11.97 -25.06
CA VAL A 205 -22.82 12.76 -25.53
C VAL A 205 -24.02 12.66 -24.59
N LEU A 206 -23.98 12.20 -23.39
CA LEU A 206 -25.24 11.83 -22.77
C LEU A 206 -25.50 12.48 -21.43
N ASN A 207 -25.17 13.76 -21.31
CA ASN A 207 -25.85 14.57 -20.30
C ASN A 207 -26.74 15.58 -21.05
N THR A 208 -28.04 15.42 -20.95
CA THR A 208 -29.03 16.35 -21.57
C THR A 208 -28.87 17.80 -21.10
N ASP A 209 -28.14 18.00 -19.99
CA ASP A 209 -27.88 19.30 -19.38
C ASP A 209 -26.56 19.94 -19.81
N VAL A 210 -25.68 19.21 -20.50
CA VAL A 210 -24.38 19.73 -20.98
C VAL A 210 -24.22 19.37 -22.44
N ASN A 211 -24.23 20.38 -23.30
CA ASN A 211 -23.93 20.23 -24.72
C ASN A 211 -22.44 19.95 -24.89
N VAL A 212 -22.05 18.67 -24.90
CA VAL A 212 -20.67 18.26 -25.15
C VAL A 212 -20.51 18.03 -26.65
N ASP A 213 -19.72 18.89 -27.32
CA ASP A 213 -19.32 18.66 -28.71
C ASP A 213 -18.43 17.42 -28.79
N PRO A 214 -18.82 16.38 -29.55
CA PRO A 214 -18.00 15.18 -29.70
C PRO A 214 -16.65 15.45 -30.40
N ASN A 215 -16.50 16.60 -31.07
CA ASN A 215 -15.26 17.02 -31.72
C ASN A 215 -14.38 17.91 -30.83
N GLU A 216 -14.87 18.28 -29.63
CA GLU A 216 -14.10 19.09 -28.71
C GLU A 216 -12.91 18.27 -28.15
N VAL A 217 -11.73 18.87 -28.21
CA VAL A 217 -10.53 18.28 -27.61
C VAL A 217 -10.63 18.40 -26.08
N VAL A 218 -10.83 17.27 -25.43
CA VAL A 218 -10.90 17.23 -23.96
C VAL A 218 -9.49 17.28 -23.40
N MET A 219 -9.22 18.32 -22.62
CA MET A 219 -7.94 18.48 -21.91
C MET A 219 -7.99 17.81 -20.54
N ILE A 220 -6.94 17.11 -20.17
CA ILE A 220 -6.76 16.52 -18.84
C ILE A 220 -5.51 17.06 -18.19
N SER A 221 -5.64 17.38 -16.90
CA SER A 221 -4.55 17.76 -16.03
C SER A 221 -4.03 16.54 -15.29
N LYS A 222 -2.74 16.26 -15.35
CA LYS A 222 -2.08 15.16 -14.62
C LYS A 222 -0.81 15.63 -13.94
N ASP A 223 -0.54 15.06 -12.77
CA ASP A 223 0.68 15.31 -12.04
C ASP A 223 1.80 14.42 -12.56
N THR A 224 2.96 15.00 -12.75
CA THR A 224 4.16 14.29 -13.15
C THR A 224 5.36 14.73 -12.32
N ALA A 225 6.29 13.81 -12.11
CA ALA A 225 7.55 14.09 -11.47
C ALA A 225 8.69 13.42 -12.23
N TYR A 226 9.81 14.12 -12.33
CA TYR A 226 11.04 13.60 -12.92
C TYR A 226 12.25 14.15 -12.17
N VAL A 227 13.40 13.54 -12.36
CA VAL A 227 14.67 14.02 -11.82
C VAL A 227 15.38 14.78 -12.93
N ASN A 228 15.75 16.03 -12.69
CA ASN A 228 16.48 16.86 -13.66
C ASN A 228 17.98 16.48 -13.72
N ASP A 229 18.73 17.09 -14.65
CA ASP A 229 20.15 16.83 -14.84
C ASP A 229 21.01 17.17 -13.60
N ASN A 230 20.50 18.01 -12.72
CA ASN A 230 21.15 18.35 -11.45
C ASN A 230 20.84 17.34 -10.31
N GLY A 231 20.03 16.32 -10.58
CA GLY A 231 19.59 15.35 -9.58
C GLY A 231 18.47 15.83 -8.65
N GLU A 232 17.78 16.93 -9.02
CA GLU A 232 16.67 17.48 -8.23
C GLU A 232 15.33 16.94 -8.71
N ILE A 233 14.41 16.68 -7.80
CA ILE A 233 13.06 16.24 -8.12
C ILE A 233 12.24 17.45 -8.56
N VAL A 234 11.82 17.44 -9.82
CA VAL A 234 10.89 18.41 -10.38
C VAL A 234 9.50 17.82 -10.38
N ARG A 235 8.54 18.57 -9.84
CA ARG A 235 7.11 18.21 -9.81
C ARG A 235 6.35 19.26 -10.58
N GLU A 236 5.51 18.83 -11.51
CA GLU A 236 4.69 19.72 -12.32
C GLU A 236 3.35 19.09 -12.65
N THR A 237 2.34 19.92 -12.84
CA THR A 237 1.04 19.51 -13.34
C THR A 237 0.97 19.89 -14.81
N ILE A 238 0.92 18.89 -15.69
CA ILE A 238 0.84 19.08 -17.13
C ILE A 238 -0.60 18.96 -17.63
N ASN A 239 -0.98 19.86 -18.56
CA ASN A 239 -2.25 19.80 -19.27
C ASN A 239 -2.01 19.26 -20.66
N ARG A 240 -2.72 18.21 -21.05
CA ARG A 240 -2.59 17.58 -22.36
C ARG A 240 -3.94 17.10 -22.89
N PRO A 241 -4.09 16.91 -24.21
CA PRO A 241 -5.27 16.26 -24.77
C PRO A 241 -5.43 14.83 -24.22
N LEU A 242 -6.65 14.48 -23.81
CA LEU A 242 -6.98 13.11 -23.40
C LEU A 242 -6.99 12.20 -24.63
N SER A 243 -6.10 11.22 -24.68
CA SER A 243 -5.95 10.30 -25.80
C SER A 243 -6.00 8.83 -25.39
N SER A 244 -5.61 8.52 -24.17
CA SER A 244 -5.48 7.14 -23.71
C SER A 244 -5.71 7.02 -22.17
N LEU A 245 -5.85 5.79 -21.70
CA LEU A 245 -5.91 5.49 -20.26
C LEU A 245 -4.64 5.91 -19.52
N TYR A 246 -3.51 6.01 -20.19
CA TYR A 246 -2.25 6.47 -19.60
C TYR A 246 -2.28 7.95 -19.17
N ASP A 247 -3.23 8.73 -19.70
CA ASP A 247 -3.39 10.13 -19.35
C ASP A 247 -3.98 10.32 -17.94
N PHE A 248 -4.56 9.27 -17.36
CA PHE A 248 -5.03 9.23 -15.96
C PHE A 248 -3.95 8.77 -14.97
N ILE A 249 -2.73 8.49 -15.43
CA ILE A 249 -1.65 8.02 -14.56
C ILE A 249 -0.85 9.23 -14.09
N ASN A 250 -0.93 9.52 -12.80
CA ASN A 250 -0.06 10.48 -12.12
C ASN A 250 1.24 9.78 -11.71
N THR A 251 2.36 10.49 -11.82
CA THR A 251 3.70 10.00 -11.46
C THR A 251 4.27 10.83 -10.33
N TYR A 252 4.73 10.15 -9.28
CA TYR A 252 5.33 10.78 -8.10
C TYR A 252 6.74 10.24 -7.89
N ILE A 253 7.64 11.11 -7.47
CA ILE A 253 8.98 10.78 -6.97
C ILE A 253 9.11 11.39 -5.59
N VAL A 254 9.42 10.56 -4.60
CA VAL A 254 9.46 10.95 -3.19
C VAL A 254 10.78 10.50 -2.57
N PRO A 255 11.53 11.39 -1.90
CA PRO A 255 12.67 10.97 -1.07
C PRO A 255 12.14 10.16 0.11
N VAL A 256 12.66 8.94 0.30
CA VAL A 256 12.05 8.01 1.26
C VAL A 256 12.70 8.02 2.65
N TYR A 257 13.88 8.62 2.79
CA TYR A 257 14.55 8.62 4.08
C TYR A 257 13.87 9.61 5.04
N PRO A 258 13.52 9.21 6.28
CA PRO A 258 12.88 10.09 7.25
C PRO A 258 13.77 11.28 7.60
N ASP A 259 13.16 12.43 7.87
CA ASP A 259 13.89 13.57 8.38
C ASP A 259 14.26 13.38 9.86
N THR A 260 15.48 12.94 10.10
CA THR A 260 15.97 12.75 11.46
C THR A 260 16.32 14.05 12.18
N THR A 261 16.36 15.18 11.48
CA THR A 261 16.69 16.49 12.08
C THR A 261 15.56 17.05 12.93
N VAL A 262 14.33 16.54 12.78
CA VAL A 262 13.17 16.91 13.60
C VAL A 262 13.42 16.77 15.10
N TRP A 263 14.25 15.80 15.51
CA TRP A 263 14.63 15.61 16.90
C TRP A 263 15.37 16.80 17.55
N VAL A 264 16.09 17.55 16.72
CA VAL A 264 16.87 18.73 17.18
C VAL A 264 16.15 20.01 16.83
N ASN A 265 15.55 20.11 15.65
CA ASN A 265 14.90 21.34 15.16
C ASN A 265 13.63 21.65 15.96
N ASP A 266 12.81 20.65 16.27
CA ASP A 266 11.57 20.85 17.01
C ASP A 266 11.80 20.99 18.52
N PHE A 267 12.92 20.47 19.01
CA PHE A 267 13.29 20.50 20.44
C PHE A 267 14.74 20.99 20.65
N PRO A 268 15.08 22.22 20.27
CA PRO A 268 16.48 22.69 20.22
C PRO A 268 17.20 22.70 21.58
N ASN A 269 16.44 22.78 22.67
CA ASN A 269 17.00 22.82 24.04
C ASN A 269 17.02 21.45 24.75
N ALA A 270 16.56 20.38 24.09
CA ALA A 270 16.36 19.08 24.73
C ALA A 270 17.57 18.13 24.64
N ASN A 271 18.67 18.55 23.99
CA ASN A 271 19.88 17.73 23.76
C ASN A 271 19.62 16.37 23.10
N ASN A 272 18.72 16.33 22.12
CA ASN A 272 18.23 15.14 21.42
C ASN A 272 19.15 14.66 20.27
N SER A 273 20.38 15.08 20.21
CA SER A 273 21.33 14.72 19.12
C SER A 273 21.54 13.19 19.02
N MET A 274 21.41 12.46 20.13
CA MET A 274 21.50 11.00 20.12
C MET A 274 20.32 10.35 19.38
N TYR A 275 19.10 10.88 19.54
CA TYR A 275 17.93 10.41 18.80
C TYR A 275 18.05 10.72 17.33
N MET A 276 18.50 11.93 16.96
CA MET A 276 18.77 12.30 15.57
C MET A 276 19.68 11.28 14.86
N LYS A 277 20.73 10.81 15.54
CA LYS A 277 21.68 9.85 14.96
C LYS A 277 21.19 8.41 14.93
N ASN A 278 20.51 7.98 15.99
CA ASN A 278 20.32 6.55 16.26
C ASN A 278 18.87 6.09 16.24
N TYR A 279 17.89 6.95 16.40
CA TYR A 279 16.50 6.53 16.58
C TYR A 279 15.99 5.73 15.38
N PHE A 280 16.22 6.18 14.16
CA PHE A 280 15.77 5.46 12.98
C PHE A 280 16.68 4.26 12.64
N SER A 281 17.99 4.36 12.86
CA SER A 281 18.96 3.37 12.36
C SER A 281 19.25 2.23 13.33
N SER A 282 19.14 2.47 14.66
CA SER A 282 19.51 1.48 15.66
C SER A 282 18.45 0.39 15.85
N PRO A 283 18.86 -0.88 15.95
CA PRO A 283 17.97 -1.99 16.29
C PRO A 283 17.23 -1.84 17.62
N ALA A 284 17.76 -1.04 18.55
CA ALA A 284 17.12 -0.77 19.83
C ALA A 284 15.74 -0.13 19.73
N TYR A 285 15.49 0.58 18.60
CA TYR A 285 14.23 1.27 18.32
C TYR A 285 13.43 0.59 17.21
N ASN A 286 13.66 -0.71 16.95
CA ASN A 286 12.94 -1.45 15.91
C ASN A 286 11.42 -1.38 16.05
N ASP A 287 10.94 -1.57 17.27
CA ASP A 287 9.52 -1.65 17.61
C ASP A 287 8.92 -0.29 18.04
N TYR A 288 9.63 0.79 17.80
CA TYR A 288 9.15 2.14 18.06
C TYR A 288 8.60 2.76 16.77
N PRO A 289 7.60 3.67 16.86
CA PRO A 289 7.02 4.31 15.67
C PRO A 289 8.07 5.10 14.91
N VAL A 290 7.99 5.08 13.59
CA VAL A 290 8.86 5.91 12.76
C VAL A 290 8.49 7.39 12.93
N VAL A 291 9.51 8.26 13.04
CA VAL A 291 9.35 9.71 13.24
C VAL A 291 10.06 10.46 12.12
N GLY A 292 9.57 11.65 11.77
CA GLY A 292 10.13 12.47 10.69
C GLY A 292 9.70 12.05 9.30
N VAL A 293 8.52 11.47 9.16
CA VAL A 293 7.91 11.04 7.89
C VAL A 293 6.85 12.05 7.47
N THR A 294 6.94 12.56 6.24
CA THR A 294 5.92 13.44 5.65
C THR A 294 4.72 12.63 5.16
N TRP A 295 3.63 13.34 4.86
CA TRP A 295 2.43 12.73 4.28
C TRP A 295 2.71 12.05 2.93
N GLU A 296 3.50 12.69 2.06
CA GLU A 296 3.91 12.10 0.77
C GLU A 296 4.76 10.85 0.96
N GLN A 297 5.64 10.83 1.96
CA GLN A 297 6.43 9.65 2.31
C GLN A 297 5.54 8.51 2.82
N ALA A 298 4.54 8.82 3.63
CA ALA A 298 3.59 7.84 4.11
C ALA A 298 2.75 7.24 2.96
N GLN A 299 2.31 8.07 2.01
CA GLN A 299 1.65 7.58 0.79
C GLN A 299 2.56 6.71 -0.07
N ALA A 300 3.82 7.12 -0.24
CA ALA A 300 4.83 6.34 -0.97
C ALA A 300 5.08 4.98 -0.30
N PHE A 301 5.10 4.94 1.04
CA PHE A 301 5.18 3.69 1.80
C PHE A 301 3.98 2.76 1.52
N CYS A 302 2.76 3.30 1.52
CA CYS A 302 1.56 2.53 1.18
C CYS A 302 1.61 1.96 -0.25
N ALA A 303 2.05 2.77 -1.22
CA ALA A 303 2.23 2.34 -2.60
C ALA A 303 3.28 1.22 -2.71
N TRP A 304 4.44 1.41 -2.09
CA TRP A 304 5.49 0.39 -2.02
C TRP A 304 5.01 -0.91 -1.36
N ARG A 305 4.34 -0.83 -0.21
CA ARG A 305 3.84 -2.00 0.51
C ARG A 305 2.86 -2.80 -0.35
N THR A 306 2.01 -2.10 -1.12
CA THR A 306 1.12 -2.73 -2.10
C THR A 306 1.90 -3.49 -3.17
N GLU A 307 2.87 -2.83 -3.81
CA GLU A 307 3.70 -3.46 -4.84
C GLU A 307 4.51 -4.64 -4.31
N TYR A 308 5.05 -4.50 -3.10
CA TYR A 308 5.81 -5.54 -2.42
C TYR A 308 4.97 -6.78 -2.17
N LEU A 309 3.73 -6.60 -1.68
CA LEU A 309 2.76 -7.69 -1.49
C LEU A 309 2.39 -8.36 -2.81
N LEU A 310 2.02 -7.57 -3.83
CA LEU A 310 1.59 -8.08 -5.13
C LEU A 310 2.65 -8.91 -5.84
N ARG A 311 3.93 -8.60 -5.65
CA ARG A 311 5.05 -9.39 -6.19
C ARG A 311 5.14 -10.79 -5.57
N GLY A 312 4.72 -10.94 -4.31
CA GLY A 312 4.70 -12.23 -3.62
C GLY A 312 3.48 -13.10 -3.94
N MET A 313 2.46 -12.51 -4.55
CA MET A 313 1.14 -13.12 -4.70
C MET A 313 0.81 -13.47 -6.16
N GLY A 314 1.20 -14.40 -6.76
CA GLY A 314 0.85 -14.84 -8.13
C GLY A 314 -0.53 -14.38 -8.66
N PRO A 315 -1.39 -15.27 -9.21
CA PRO A 315 -2.69 -14.91 -9.80
C PRO A 315 -3.69 -14.28 -8.81
N GLU A 316 -3.51 -14.47 -7.52
CA GLU A 316 -4.38 -13.94 -6.47
C GLU A 316 -4.20 -12.43 -6.26
N ALA A 317 -3.10 -11.85 -6.77
CA ALA A 317 -2.81 -10.43 -6.71
C ALA A 317 -3.95 -9.52 -7.21
N ARG A 318 -4.76 -10.00 -8.17
CA ARG A 318 -5.90 -9.26 -8.73
C ARG A 318 -7.02 -8.96 -7.74
N TYR A 319 -7.07 -9.65 -6.60
CA TYR A 319 -8.10 -9.47 -5.57
C TYR A 319 -7.64 -8.59 -4.42
N ILE A 320 -6.36 -8.20 -4.39
CA ILE A 320 -5.80 -7.40 -3.31
C ILE A 320 -6.12 -5.93 -3.53
N GLN A 321 -6.70 -5.32 -2.51
CA GLN A 321 -6.88 -3.88 -2.47
C GLN A 321 -5.55 -3.18 -2.13
N ARG A 322 -5.39 -1.97 -2.67
CA ARG A 322 -4.18 -1.18 -2.43
C ARG A 322 -4.16 -0.63 -1.01
N TYR A 323 -3.02 -0.70 -0.35
CA TYR A 323 -2.81 0.03 0.89
C TYR A 323 -2.85 1.52 0.62
N ARG A 324 -3.47 2.25 1.52
CA ARG A 324 -3.59 3.71 1.49
C ARG A 324 -3.63 4.26 2.91
N LEU A 325 -3.46 5.54 3.06
CA LEU A 325 -3.77 6.20 4.33
C LEU A 325 -5.30 6.17 4.56
N PRO A 326 -5.75 6.06 5.80
CA PRO A 326 -7.17 6.16 6.12
C PRO A 326 -7.66 7.58 5.82
N SER A 327 -8.94 7.71 5.50
CA SER A 327 -9.60 9.02 5.52
C SER A 327 -9.75 9.51 6.96
N GLU A 328 -10.01 10.81 7.14
CA GLU A 328 -10.29 11.41 8.46
C GLU A 328 -11.39 10.65 9.20
N ILE A 329 -12.48 10.35 8.51
CA ILE A 329 -13.64 9.65 9.08
C ILE A 329 -13.31 8.21 9.47
N GLU A 330 -12.55 7.48 8.64
CA GLU A 330 -12.11 6.12 8.95
C GLU A 330 -11.19 6.12 10.18
N TRP A 331 -10.25 7.07 10.23
CA TRP A 331 -9.32 7.21 11.35
C TRP A 331 -10.06 7.54 12.65
N GLU A 332 -10.96 8.53 12.62
CA GLU A 332 -11.74 8.92 13.79
C GLU A 332 -12.66 7.78 14.26
N TYR A 333 -13.31 7.08 13.32
CA TYR A 333 -14.15 5.93 13.66
C TYR A 333 -13.35 4.80 14.31
N ALA A 334 -12.15 4.49 13.81
CA ALA A 334 -11.26 3.49 14.40
C ALA A 334 -10.79 3.90 15.80
N ALA A 335 -10.50 5.20 16.01
CA ALA A 335 -10.02 5.73 17.29
C ALA A 335 -11.11 5.81 18.36
N ARG A 336 -12.33 6.22 17.99
CA ARG A 336 -13.43 6.51 18.95
C ARG A 336 -14.42 5.37 19.11
N GLY A 337 -14.38 4.36 18.23
CA GLY A 337 -15.33 3.27 18.22
C GLY A 337 -16.76 3.70 17.82
N ARG A 338 -17.67 2.75 17.86
CA ARG A 338 -19.08 2.99 17.45
C ARG A 338 -19.82 3.98 18.30
N GLU A 339 -19.48 4.05 19.59
CA GLU A 339 -20.17 4.92 20.55
C GLU A 339 -19.62 6.34 20.55
N GLY A 340 -18.56 6.60 19.81
CA GLY A 340 -17.95 7.92 19.68
C GLY A 340 -17.35 8.43 20.99
N HIS A 341 -16.59 7.58 21.66
CA HIS A 341 -15.89 7.95 22.90
C HIS A 341 -14.99 9.17 22.70
N THR A 342 -14.79 9.95 23.78
CA THR A 342 -13.86 11.10 23.74
C THR A 342 -12.41 10.63 23.56
N PHE A 343 -12.07 9.48 24.14
CA PHE A 343 -10.76 8.82 24.04
C PHE A 343 -10.90 7.43 23.40
N PRO A 344 -9.81 6.79 22.98
CA PRO A 344 -9.84 5.40 22.48
C PRO A 344 -10.24 4.35 23.55
N TRP A 345 -10.59 4.77 24.73
CA TRP A 345 -11.04 3.94 25.86
C TRP A 345 -12.30 4.52 26.49
N GLU A 346 -12.95 3.74 27.35
CA GLU A 346 -14.14 4.18 28.07
C GLU A 346 -13.79 5.19 29.19
N GLY A 347 -14.64 6.21 29.32
CA GLY A 347 -14.54 7.25 30.34
C GLY A 347 -13.57 8.37 29.98
N ALA A 348 -13.36 9.29 30.94
CA ALA A 348 -12.56 10.51 30.76
C ALA A 348 -11.21 10.44 31.53
N ALA A 349 -10.94 9.37 32.21
CA ALA A 349 -9.72 9.24 33.04
C ALA A 349 -8.54 8.86 32.12
N SER A 350 -7.38 9.48 32.37
CA SER A 350 -6.12 9.13 31.68
C SER A 350 -5.40 7.92 32.30
N LYS A 351 -5.87 7.47 33.48
CA LYS A 351 -5.31 6.35 34.26
C LYS A 351 -6.41 5.37 34.65
N ASN A 352 -6.07 4.11 34.74
CA ASN A 352 -6.94 3.09 35.29
C ASN A 352 -6.97 3.15 36.84
N GLU A 353 -7.79 2.32 37.49
CA GLU A 353 -7.92 2.23 38.92
C GLU A 353 -6.60 1.88 39.67
N LYS A 354 -5.66 1.25 38.94
CA LYS A 354 -4.32 0.91 39.47
C LYS A 354 -3.30 2.02 39.29
N GLY A 355 -3.69 3.16 38.70
CA GLY A 355 -2.82 4.30 38.43
C GLY A 355 -1.97 4.17 37.18
N CYS A 356 -2.17 3.13 36.30
CA CYS A 356 -1.46 2.99 35.05
C CYS A 356 -2.11 3.86 33.95
N PHE A 357 -1.30 4.52 33.20
CA PHE A 357 -1.75 5.34 32.06
C PHE A 357 -2.33 4.50 30.91
N TYR A 358 -3.31 5.03 30.20
CA TYR A 358 -3.92 4.42 29.01
C TYR A 358 -3.24 4.80 27.70
N ALA A 359 -2.34 5.78 27.73
CA ALA A 359 -1.62 6.24 26.56
C ALA A 359 -0.26 6.84 26.92
N ASN A 360 0.64 6.92 25.96
CA ASN A 360 1.88 7.68 26.06
C ASN A 360 1.58 9.16 25.73
N PHE A 361 1.62 10.02 26.73
CA PHE A 361 1.44 11.46 26.57
C PHE A 361 2.25 12.20 27.63
N LYS A 362 2.46 13.49 27.40
CA LYS A 362 3.12 14.33 28.39
C LYS A 362 2.20 14.53 29.59
N PRO A 363 2.49 13.89 30.74
CA PRO A 363 1.75 14.16 31.95
C PRO A 363 2.01 15.60 32.43
N ASP A 364 1.37 16.01 33.53
CA ASP A 364 1.49 17.35 34.12
C ASP A 364 2.93 17.85 34.26
N ARG A 365 3.09 19.14 34.58
CA ARG A 365 4.39 19.77 34.77
C ARG A 365 5.24 19.01 35.81
N GLY A 366 6.42 18.57 35.41
CA GLY A 366 7.50 18.10 36.27
C GLY A 366 7.86 16.64 36.17
N ASN A 367 6.95 15.72 35.88
CA ASN A 367 7.26 14.29 35.74
C ASN A 367 6.93 13.79 34.32
N TYR A 368 7.82 14.04 33.40
CA TYR A 368 7.63 13.67 31.94
C TYR A 368 7.77 12.17 31.68
N THR A 369 8.18 11.38 32.66
CA THR A 369 8.38 9.94 32.55
C THR A 369 7.40 9.13 33.40
N GLU A 370 6.32 9.76 33.87
CA GLU A 370 5.37 9.11 34.79
C GLU A 370 4.64 7.94 34.13
N ASP A 371 4.44 8.02 32.78
CA ASP A 371 3.88 6.92 31.99
C ASP A 371 4.90 5.84 31.59
N GLY A 372 6.16 5.98 32.04
CA GLY A 372 7.26 5.06 31.77
C GLY A 372 8.08 5.36 30.52
N ASN A 373 7.73 6.41 29.77
CA ASN A 373 8.42 6.80 28.53
C ASN A 373 8.80 8.28 28.55
N LEU A 374 9.95 8.61 27.97
CA LEU A 374 10.40 10.02 27.91
C LEU A 374 9.84 10.74 26.68
N ILE A 375 9.77 10.06 25.55
CA ILE A 375 9.37 10.64 24.25
C ILE A 375 8.38 9.69 23.57
N THR A 376 8.87 8.70 22.82
CA THR A 376 8.07 7.66 22.16
C THR A 376 8.08 6.38 23.00
N SER A 377 7.06 5.57 22.84
CA SER A 377 6.98 4.23 23.42
C SER A 377 7.07 3.15 22.35
N ARG A 378 7.25 1.92 22.74
CA ARG A 378 7.08 0.78 21.83
C ARG A 378 5.62 0.71 21.38
N VAL A 379 5.39 0.37 20.12
CA VAL A 379 4.04 0.16 19.62
C VAL A 379 3.34 -0.98 20.34
N GLY A 380 2.02 -0.86 20.56
CA GLY A 380 1.24 -1.88 21.26
C GLY A 380 1.51 -1.97 22.77
N GLN A 381 2.06 -0.92 23.39
CA GLN A 381 2.28 -0.87 24.83
C GLN A 381 0.99 -0.59 25.61
N TYR A 382 0.01 0.08 24.99
CA TYR A 382 -1.26 0.51 25.57
C TYR A 382 -2.44 -0.15 24.90
#